data_fbd0aa86fc0a1f1c9cb68eb034e4024c
#
_entry.id   fbd0aa86fc0a1f1c9cb68eb034e4024c
#
_cell.length_a   1.000
_cell.length_b   1.000
_cell.length_c   1.000
_cell.angle_alpha   90.00
_cell.angle_beta   90.00
_cell.angle_gamma   90.00
#
_symmetry.space_group_name_H-M   'P 1'
#
loop_
_entity.id
_entity.type
_entity.pdbx_description
1 polymer ?
#
loop_
_entity_poly.entity_id
_entity_poly.type
_entity_poly.pdbx_seq_one_letter_code
_entity_poly.pdbx_strand_id
1 'polypeptide(L)'
;MSDLRITKVTANIGARVAGVDLSRPLDDAAVAALRDALNEHKTLLFDDVHLDDAGQQAFVRHFGEITGAHPTVPAVEGAPGVLPVDSGRGRAANNWHTDVTFVLNPPQATSLRSITIPPYGGETLIASSAAAYRDLPEPLRRLADTLWAEHTNDYDYAVPEEAVDEDEAARRAQFTSVKYRTVHPVVRVHPLTGERGLFIGGFAQRIVGLSKGESRKVLDLLQSYVTRPENVVRWHWEPNQLVLFDNRITQHYAIDNYDGLPRRLHRVTVAGDVPVGVDGKESYAIEGDASHYTSVAKVSAAA
;
A
#
# COMPACT_ATOMS: atom_id res chain seq x y z
N MET A 1 -16.42 27.62 4.36
CA MET A 1 -16.73 26.19 4.11
C MET A 1 -15.93 25.79 2.91
N SER A 2 -15.10 24.78 3.02
CA SER A 2 -14.37 24.24 1.86
C SER A 2 -15.38 23.66 0.87
N ASP A 3 -15.25 23.99 -0.41
CA ASP A 3 -16.10 23.48 -1.50
C ASP A 3 -15.70 22.02 -1.84
N LEU A 4 -15.45 21.21 -0.79
CA LEU A 4 -14.95 19.85 -0.89
C LEU A 4 -15.92 18.99 -1.70
N ARG A 5 -15.45 18.46 -2.81
CA ARG A 5 -16.21 17.57 -3.70
C ARG A 5 -15.48 16.25 -3.87
N ILE A 6 -16.18 15.15 -3.64
CA ILE A 6 -15.67 13.80 -3.78
C ILE A 6 -16.47 13.10 -4.87
N THR A 7 -15.77 12.69 -5.95
CA THR A 7 -16.41 12.10 -7.13
C THR A 7 -15.82 10.73 -7.41
N LYS A 8 -16.65 9.69 -7.43
CA LYS A 8 -16.24 8.32 -7.78
C LYS A 8 -15.57 8.26 -9.14
N VAL A 9 -14.46 7.51 -9.23
CA VAL A 9 -13.76 7.22 -10.50
C VAL A 9 -14.20 5.88 -11.08
N THR A 10 -14.32 4.85 -10.22
CA THR A 10 -14.85 3.53 -10.62
C THR A 10 -15.90 3.05 -9.61
N ALA A 11 -16.58 1.95 -9.91
CA ALA A 11 -17.58 1.38 -9.02
C ALA A 11 -16.98 0.82 -7.71
N ASN A 12 -15.77 0.25 -7.76
CA ASN A 12 -15.18 -0.52 -6.67
C ASN A 12 -14.04 0.19 -5.93
N ILE A 13 -13.41 1.20 -6.55
CA ILE A 13 -12.24 1.87 -6.00
C ILE A 13 -12.00 3.23 -6.64
N GLY A 14 -11.52 4.18 -5.83
CA GLY A 14 -11.04 5.47 -6.28
C GLY A 14 -12.11 6.55 -6.29
N ALA A 15 -11.76 7.69 -5.71
CA ALA A 15 -12.50 8.93 -5.82
C ALA A 15 -11.54 10.10 -6.03
N ARG A 16 -11.93 11.02 -6.92
CA ARG A 16 -11.23 12.28 -7.13
C ARG A 16 -11.73 13.32 -6.13
N VAL A 17 -10.82 14.01 -5.49
CA VAL A 17 -11.09 15.04 -4.48
C VAL A 17 -10.75 16.40 -5.06
N ALA A 18 -11.68 17.35 -4.99
CA ALA A 18 -11.52 18.71 -5.45
C ALA A 18 -12.07 19.71 -4.41
N GLY A 19 -11.68 20.99 -4.54
CA GLY A 19 -12.19 22.07 -3.66
C GLY A 19 -11.52 22.10 -2.29
N VAL A 20 -10.37 21.45 -2.10
CA VAL A 20 -9.55 21.50 -0.89
C VAL A 20 -8.12 21.93 -1.23
N ASP A 21 -7.57 22.86 -0.47
CA ASP A 21 -6.18 23.29 -0.57
C ASP A 21 -5.36 22.59 0.53
N LEU A 22 -4.60 21.58 0.13
CA LEU A 22 -3.79 20.77 1.05
C LEU A 22 -2.55 21.52 1.58
N SER A 23 -2.20 22.69 1.03
CA SER A 23 -1.10 23.53 1.50
C SER A 23 -1.47 24.33 2.77
N ARG A 24 -2.75 24.34 3.15
CA ARG A 24 -3.27 25.02 4.32
C ARG A 24 -3.76 24.03 5.38
N PRO A 25 -3.80 24.44 6.65
CA PRO A 25 -4.46 23.64 7.69
C PRO A 25 -5.90 23.32 7.31
N LEU A 26 -6.26 22.04 7.38
CA LEU A 26 -7.62 21.57 7.16
C LEU A 26 -8.43 21.72 8.44
N ASP A 27 -9.71 22.11 8.33
CA ASP A 27 -10.63 22.05 9.46
C ASP A 27 -11.05 20.60 9.77
N ASP A 28 -11.57 20.37 10.98
CA ASP A 28 -11.95 19.03 11.44
C ASP A 28 -13.03 18.39 10.56
N ALA A 29 -13.92 19.19 9.98
CA ALA A 29 -14.98 18.70 9.10
C ALA A 29 -14.41 18.20 7.77
N ALA A 30 -13.42 18.89 7.19
CA ALA A 30 -12.74 18.45 5.98
C ALA A 30 -11.93 17.19 6.25
N VAL A 31 -11.22 17.11 7.38
CA VAL A 31 -10.48 15.92 7.79
C VAL A 31 -11.40 14.72 7.96
N ALA A 32 -12.52 14.88 8.65
CA ALA A 32 -13.52 13.82 8.83
C ALA A 32 -14.07 13.34 7.47
N ALA A 33 -14.47 14.26 6.60
CA ALA A 33 -14.97 13.92 5.26
C ALA A 33 -13.93 13.18 4.41
N LEU A 34 -12.64 13.54 4.49
CA LEU A 34 -11.56 12.83 3.78
C LEU A 34 -11.31 11.43 4.35
N ARG A 35 -11.40 11.25 5.67
CA ARG A 35 -11.29 9.92 6.31
C ARG A 35 -12.45 9.01 5.90
N ASP A 36 -13.67 9.53 5.92
CA ASP A 36 -14.86 8.79 5.49
C ASP A 36 -14.77 8.41 4.01
N ALA A 37 -14.32 9.35 3.17
CA ALA A 37 -14.09 9.09 1.75
C ALA A 37 -13.00 8.03 1.51
N LEU A 38 -11.91 8.03 2.29
CA LEU A 38 -10.88 7.00 2.19
C LEU A 38 -11.45 5.62 2.57
N ASN A 39 -12.23 5.54 3.64
CA ASN A 39 -12.91 4.32 4.06
C ASN A 39 -13.90 3.82 3.00
N GLU A 40 -14.66 4.70 2.37
CA GLU A 40 -15.65 4.35 1.34
C GLU A 40 -14.98 3.97 0.01
N HIS A 41 -14.05 4.80 -0.47
CA HIS A 41 -13.49 4.69 -1.82
C HIS A 41 -12.13 4.01 -1.89
N LYS A 42 -11.48 3.73 -0.77
CA LYS A 42 -10.19 3.04 -0.60
C LYS A 42 -9.00 3.81 -1.20
N THR A 43 -9.25 4.76 -2.09
CA THR A 43 -8.21 5.55 -2.77
C THR A 43 -8.75 6.94 -3.07
N LEU A 44 -8.02 7.97 -2.67
CA LEU A 44 -8.30 9.37 -2.96
C LEU A 44 -7.23 9.94 -3.89
N LEU A 45 -7.69 10.64 -4.93
CA LEU A 45 -6.89 11.17 -6.01
C LEU A 45 -7.00 12.69 -6.00
N PHE A 46 -5.88 13.37 -5.87
CA PHE A 46 -5.79 14.82 -5.77
C PHE A 46 -5.00 15.39 -6.92
N ASP A 47 -5.58 16.35 -7.61
CA ASP A 47 -4.92 17.14 -8.65
C ASP A 47 -4.47 18.50 -8.08
N ASP A 48 -3.52 19.14 -8.73
CA ASP A 48 -3.05 20.50 -8.44
C ASP A 48 -2.58 20.70 -6.98
N VAL A 49 -1.80 19.72 -6.49
CA VAL A 49 -1.28 19.68 -5.12
C VAL A 49 0.13 20.27 -5.08
N HIS A 50 0.25 21.49 -4.54
CA HIS A 50 1.53 22.19 -4.41
C HIS A 50 2.11 22.00 -3.00
N LEU A 51 2.64 20.80 -2.72
CA LEU A 51 3.26 20.44 -1.45
C LEU A 51 4.76 20.16 -1.63
N ASP A 52 5.53 20.52 -0.63
CA ASP A 52 6.85 19.94 -0.38
C ASP A 52 6.74 18.68 0.51
N ASP A 53 7.87 18.13 0.93
CA ASP A 53 7.91 16.93 1.78
C ASP A 53 7.33 17.17 3.18
N ALA A 54 7.51 18.38 3.72
CA ALA A 54 6.95 18.75 5.01
C ALA A 54 5.44 18.91 4.91
N GLY A 55 4.92 19.52 3.86
CA GLY A 55 3.50 19.65 3.58
C GLY A 55 2.81 18.31 3.35
N GLN A 56 3.46 17.39 2.59
CA GLN A 56 2.95 16.02 2.42
C GLN A 56 2.86 15.30 3.76
N GLN A 57 3.89 15.36 4.60
CA GLN A 57 3.85 14.76 5.93
C GLN A 57 2.78 15.38 6.83
N ALA A 58 2.61 16.72 6.79
CA ALA A 58 1.59 17.42 7.56
C ALA A 58 0.17 16.97 7.16
N PHE A 59 -0.10 16.86 5.85
CA PHE A 59 -1.36 16.34 5.34
C PHE A 59 -1.61 14.88 5.77
N VAL A 60 -0.61 14.01 5.63
CA VAL A 60 -0.75 12.58 5.95
C VAL A 60 -1.00 12.35 7.45
N ARG A 61 -0.47 13.21 8.34
CA ARG A 61 -0.74 13.15 9.79
C ARG A 61 -2.22 13.29 10.16
N HIS A 62 -3.04 13.86 9.30
CA HIS A 62 -4.49 13.84 9.52
C HIS A 62 -5.09 12.44 9.53
N PHE A 63 -4.39 11.43 9.01
CA PHE A 63 -4.84 10.03 8.97
C PHE A 63 -4.20 9.17 10.07
N GLY A 64 -3.22 9.68 10.81
CA GLY A 64 -2.56 9.02 11.93
C GLY A 64 -1.09 9.39 12.05
N GLU A 65 -0.39 8.71 12.95
CA GLU A 65 1.05 8.86 13.11
C GLU A 65 1.79 8.35 11.86
N ILE A 66 2.75 9.12 11.35
CA ILE A 66 3.56 8.66 10.20
C ILE A 66 4.67 7.72 10.68
N THR A 67 4.99 6.74 9.85
CA THR A 67 6.09 5.79 10.09
C THR A 67 7.44 6.42 9.69
N GLY A 68 8.55 5.72 9.97
CA GLY A 68 9.79 5.92 9.21
C GLY A 68 9.56 5.71 7.71
N ALA A 69 10.52 6.07 6.88
CA ALA A 69 10.37 5.94 5.42
C ALA A 69 10.20 4.48 4.97
N HIS A 70 11.06 3.59 5.50
CA HIS A 70 11.03 2.14 5.24
C HIS A 70 11.84 1.41 6.33
N PRO A 71 11.55 0.12 6.63
CA PRO A 71 12.32 -0.62 7.62
C PRO A 71 13.81 -0.78 7.32
N THR A 72 14.21 -0.78 6.05
CA THR A 72 15.57 -1.06 5.60
C THR A 72 16.13 -0.06 4.58
N VAL A 73 15.28 0.71 3.89
CA VAL A 73 15.69 1.65 2.84
C VAL A 73 15.78 3.08 3.41
N PRO A 74 16.83 3.86 3.07
CA PRO A 74 16.99 5.22 3.60
C PRO A 74 15.90 6.17 3.16
N ALA A 75 15.59 7.11 4.05
CA ALA A 75 14.72 8.25 3.78
C ALA A 75 15.36 9.29 2.87
N VAL A 76 14.56 10.23 2.39
CA VAL A 76 15.03 11.50 1.84
C VAL A 76 15.81 12.25 2.91
N GLU A 77 16.95 12.86 2.54
CA GLU A 77 17.75 13.67 3.45
C GLU A 77 16.91 14.82 4.06
N GLY A 78 16.95 14.95 5.37
CA GLY A 78 16.14 15.93 6.10
C GLY A 78 14.65 15.59 6.26
N ALA A 79 14.16 14.47 5.71
CA ALA A 79 12.76 14.07 5.77
C ALA A 79 12.60 12.56 6.15
N PRO A 80 12.80 12.18 7.43
CA PRO A 80 12.92 10.78 7.85
C PRO A 80 11.65 9.92 7.63
N GLY A 81 10.49 10.53 7.41
CA GLY A 81 9.23 9.84 7.05
C GLY A 81 8.98 9.72 5.56
N VAL A 82 9.88 10.21 4.70
CA VAL A 82 9.68 10.23 3.25
C VAL A 82 10.60 9.23 2.56
N LEU A 83 10.01 8.29 1.83
CA LEU A 83 10.75 7.35 0.96
C LEU A 83 10.78 7.88 -0.47
N PRO A 84 11.97 8.03 -1.09
CA PRO A 84 12.05 8.30 -2.52
C PRO A 84 11.77 7.00 -3.30
N VAL A 85 10.73 7.01 -4.13
CA VAL A 85 10.40 5.95 -5.09
C VAL A 85 10.88 6.41 -6.46
N ASP A 86 12.08 5.99 -6.84
CA ASP A 86 12.84 6.55 -7.95
C ASP A 86 13.24 5.47 -8.95
N SER A 87 12.95 5.65 -10.25
CA SER A 87 13.37 4.75 -11.32
C SER A 87 14.89 4.67 -11.49
N GLY A 88 15.64 5.72 -11.13
CA GLY A 88 17.11 5.72 -11.14
C GLY A 88 17.74 4.87 -10.04
N ARG A 89 16.94 4.37 -9.11
CA ARG A 89 17.37 3.53 -7.97
C ARG A 89 16.92 2.08 -8.06
N GLY A 90 16.46 1.61 -9.23
CA GLY A 90 15.98 0.25 -9.43
C GLY A 90 14.85 0.19 -10.44
N ARG A 91 14.36 -1.02 -10.68
CA ARG A 91 13.17 -1.21 -11.51
C ARG A 91 11.93 -0.71 -10.78
N ALA A 92 10.90 -0.37 -11.54
CA ALA A 92 9.59 -0.07 -10.98
C ALA A 92 9.11 -1.23 -10.09
N ALA A 93 8.37 -0.92 -9.02
CA ALA A 93 7.70 -1.92 -8.18
C ALA A 93 6.55 -2.59 -8.97
N ASN A 94 6.92 -3.32 -10.03
CA ASN A 94 6.04 -3.95 -11.00
C ASN A 94 5.56 -5.35 -10.55
N ASN A 95 5.29 -5.49 -9.28
CA ASN A 95 4.59 -6.62 -8.71
C ASN A 95 3.42 -6.13 -7.85
N TRP A 96 2.28 -6.78 -7.93
CA TRP A 96 1.12 -6.45 -7.09
C TRP A 96 1.44 -6.69 -5.63
N HIS A 97 1.35 -5.65 -4.82
CA HIS A 97 1.67 -5.72 -3.40
C HIS A 97 0.86 -4.73 -2.57
N THR A 98 0.78 -5.03 -1.30
CA THR A 98 0.44 -4.11 -0.23
C THR A 98 1.75 -3.73 0.47
N ASP A 99 1.93 -2.46 0.81
CA ASP A 99 3.18 -1.96 1.38
C ASP A 99 3.55 -2.66 2.70
N VAL A 100 4.81 -3.11 2.77
CA VAL A 100 5.52 -3.52 4.00
C VAL A 100 4.77 -4.61 4.81
N THR A 101 4.07 -5.53 4.15
CA THR A 101 3.32 -6.58 4.84
C THR A 101 4.18 -7.65 5.51
N PHE A 102 5.49 -7.57 5.39
CA PHE A 102 6.41 -8.45 6.10
C PHE A 102 6.64 -8.05 7.58
N VAL A 103 6.13 -6.89 8.03
CA VAL A 103 6.15 -6.47 9.45
C VAL A 103 4.82 -6.77 10.13
N LEU A 104 4.82 -6.80 11.47
CA LEU A 104 3.66 -7.17 12.28
C LEU A 104 2.45 -6.24 12.06
N ASN A 105 2.69 -4.94 11.99
CA ASN A 105 1.67 -3.91 11.80
C ASN A 105 2.00 -3.07 10.56
N PRO A 106 1.67 -3.58 9.34
CA PRO A 106 1.88 -2.85 8.10
C PRO A 106 1.18 -1.49 8.11
N PRO A 107 1.67 -0.50 7.35
CA PRO A 107 1.03 0.80 7.27
C PRO A 107 -0.48 0.71 6.98
N GLN A 108 -1.28 1.55 7.64
CA GLN A 108 -2.71 1.60 7.36
C GLN A 108 -3.05 2.40 6.10
N ALA A 109 -2.24 3.39 5.75
CA ALA A 109 -2.42 4.20 4.54
C ALA A 109 -1.07 4.59 3.95
N THR A 110 -1.06 4.78 2.64
CA THR A 110 0.09 5.22 1.88
C THR A 110 -0.28 6.43 1.03
N SER A 111 0.56 7.48 1.09
CA SER A 111 0.49 8.64 0.21
C SER A 111 1.65 8.60 -0.78
N LEU A 112 1.35 8.78 -2.06
CA LEU A 112 2.33 9.00 -3.12
C LEU A 112 2.14 10.39 -3.70
N ARG A 113 3.23 11.16 -3.84
CA ARG A 113 3.23 12.50 -4.45
C ARG A 113 4.18 12.53 -5.65
N SER A 114 3.75 13.16 -6.74
CA SER A 114 4.56 13.31 -7.94
C SER A 114 5.71 14.30 -7.72
N ILE A 115 6.93 13.92 -8.10
CA ILE A 115 8.14 14.76 -8.07
C ILE A 115 8.67 14.96 -9.48
N THR A 116 8.96 13.86 -10.18
CA THR A 116 9.37 13.84 -11.59
C THR A 116 8.53 12.82 -12.32
N ILE A 117 7.82 13.28 -13.34
CA ILE A 117 6.91 12.42 -14.11
C ILE A 117 7.40 12.38 -15.56
N PRO A 118 7.53 11.19 -16.14
CA PRO A 118 7.87 11.04 -17.55
C PRO A 118 6.72 11.55 -18.43
N PRO A 119 6.98 11.95 -19.68
CA PRO A 119 5.95 12.47 -20.58
C PRO A 119 4.92 11.41 -21.03
N TYR A 120 5.16 10.15 -20.75
CA TYR A 120 4.26 9.01 -20.99
C TYR A 120 4.61 7.84 -20.07
N GLY A 121 3.64 6.98 -19.82
CA GLY A 121 3.82 5.77 -19.02
C GLY A 121 4.01 6.04 -17.52
N GLY A 122 4.51 5.06 -16.81
CA GLY A 122 4.82 5.15 -15.37
C GLY A 122 3.61 5.28 -14.47
N GLU A 123 2.45 4.83 -14.91
CA GLU A 123 1.21 4.88 -14.14
C GLU A 123 1.28 3.99 -12.90
N THR A 124 0.40 4.26 -11.95
CA THR A 124 0.17 3.38 -10.81
C THR A 124 -1.22 2.75 -10.92
N LEU A 125 -1.26 1.42 -10.84
CA LEU A 125 -2.50 0.67 -10.68
C LEU A 125 -2.77 0.48 -9.20
N ILE A 126 -4.03 0.65 -8.77
CA ILE A 126 -4.46 0.39 -7.40
C ILE A 126 -5.70 -0.49 -7.46
N ALA A 127 -5.68 -1.62 -6.75
CA ALA A 127 -6.73 -2.63 -6.76
C ALA A 127 -7.44 -2.72 -5.41
N SER A 128 -8.76 -2.89 -5.43
CA SER A 128 -9.58 -3.16 -4.24
C SER A 128 -9.54 -4.64 -3.88
N SER A 129 -8.85 -5.00 -2.80
CA SER A 129 -8.86 -6.37 -2.28
C SER A 129 -10.20 -6.73 -1.62
N ALA A 130 -10.99 -5.73 -1.19
CA ALA A 130 -12.35 -5.94 -0.70
C ALA A 130 -13.31 -6.35 -1.81
N ALA A 131 -13.27 -5.66 -2.96
CA ALA A 131 -14.06 -6.05 -4.12
C ALA A 131 -13.67 -7.46 -4.59
N ALA A 132 -12.38 -7.75 -4.63
CA ALA A 132 -11.87 -9.08 -4.97
C ALA A 132 -12.44 -10.18 -4.05
N TYR A 133 -12.41 -9.94 -2.72
CA TYR A 133 -12.99 -10.89 -1.77
C TYR A 133 -14.49 -11.07 -1.96
N ARG A 134 -15.25 -9.99 -2.16
CA ARG A 134 -16.69 -10.02 -2.42
C ARG A 134 -17.03 -10.84 -3.67
N ASP A 135 -16.19 -10.74 -4.71
CA ASP A 135 -16.38 -11.41 -5.99
C ASP A 135 -15.94 -12.87 -6.00
N LEU A 136 -15.33 -13.37 -4.92
CA LEU A 136 -15.01 -14.79 -4.78
C LEU A 136 -16.29 -15.62 -4.75
N PRO A 137 -16.38 -16.72 -5.52
CA PRO A 137 -17.44 -17.73 -5.31
C PRO A 137 -17.33 -18.30 -3.90
N GLU A 138 -18.48 -18.67 -3.36
CA GLU A 138 -18.61 -19.08 -1.96
C GLU A 138 -17.63 -20.18 -1.50
N PRO A 139 -17.32 -21.22 -2.29
CA PRO A 139 -16.32 -22.22 -1.89
C PRO A 139 -14.90 -21.64 -1.74
N LEU A 140 -14.49 -20.71 -2.61
CA LEU A 140 -13.19 -20.05 -2.50
C LEU A 140 -13.16 -19.06 -1.33
N ARG A 141 -14.26 -18.36 -1.07
CA ARG A 141 -14.39 -17.44 0.06
C ARG A 141 -14.23 -18.20 1.38
N ARG A 142 -14.94 -19.31 1.55
CA ARG A 142 -14.80 -20.17 2.74
C ARG A 142 -13.38 -20.72 2.90
N LEU A 143 -12.75 -21.12 1.81
CA LEU A 143 -11.34 -21.54 1.86
C LEU A 143 -10.44 -20.39 2.32
N ALA A 144 -10.53 -19.23 1.67
CA ALA A 144 -9.70 -18.07 1.98
C ALA A 144 -9.84 -17.62 3.44
N ASP A 145 -11.05 -17.65 4.00
CA ASP A 145 -11.34 -17.26 5.40
C ASP A 145 -10.58 -18.11 6.44
N THR A 146 -10.13 -19.32 6.06
CA THR A 146 -9.38 -20.22 6.96
C THR A 146 -7.87 -20.16 6.82
N LEU A 147 -7.37 -19.46 5.80
CA LEU A 147 -5.95 -19.49 5.45
C LEU A 147 -5.16 -18.38 6.13
N TRP A 148 -3.92 -18.72 6.46
CA TRP A 148 -2.90 -17.81 6.95
C TRP A 148 -1.67 -17.91 6.07
N ALA A 149 -1.00 -16.79 5.80
CA ALA A 149 0.17 -16.75 4.92
C ALA A 149 1.38 -16.12 5.61
N GLU A 150 2.56 -16.66 5.35
CA GLU A 150 3.84 -16.06 5.71
C GLU A 150 4.19 -14.99 4.69
N HIS A 151 4.42 -13.77 5.19
CA HIS A 151 4.93 -12.64 4.44
C HIS A 151 6.38 -12.39 4.82
N THR A 152 7.24 -12.14 3.84
CA THR A 152 8.67 -11.93 4.07
C THR A 152 9.27 -10.92 3.09
N ASN A 153 10.33 -10.23 3.52
CA ASN A 153 11.19 -9.42 2.66
C ASN A 153 12.45 -10.16 2.17
N ASP A 154 12.57 -11.46 2.38
CA ASP A 154 13.69 -12.27 1.82
C ASP A 154 13.74 -12.21 0.30
N TYR A 155 12.65 -11.79 -0.32
CA TYR A 155 12.47 -11.63 -1.75
C TYR A 155 12.18 -10.17 -2.08
N ASP A 156 13.13 -9.49 -2.72
CA ASP A 156 12.88 -8.17 -3.30
C ASP A 156 12.22 -8.34 -4.66
N TYR A 157 10.91 -8.07 -4.70
CA TYR A 157 10.10 -8.18 -5.92
C TYR A 157 10.49 -7.16 -7.00
N ALA A 158 11.19 -6.09 -6.64
CA ALA A 158 11.64 -5.05 -7.59
C ALA A 158 12.97 -5.40 -8.25
N VAL A 159 13.67 -6.46 -7.78
CA VAL A 159 14.95 -6.89 -8.33
C VAL A 159 14.87 -8.36 -8.73
N PRO A 160 15.21 -8.73 -9.98
CA PRO A 160 15.28 -10.14 -10.40
C PRO A 160 16.22 -10.97 -9.53
N GLU A 161 15.96 -12.28 -9.42
CA GLU A 161 16.87 -13.20 -8.71
C GLU A 161 18.30 -13.18 -9.27
N GLU A 162 18.43 -12.93 -10.57
CA GLU A 162 19.70 -12.69 -11.26
C GLU A 162 19.90 -11.17 -11.34
N ALA A 163 20.59 -10.61 -10.33
CA ALA A 163 20.99 -9.19 -10.34
C ALA A 163 21.89 -8.93 -11.55
N VAL A 164 21.50 -7.97 -12.39
CA VAL A 164 22.15 -7.73 -13.68
C VAL A 164 23.35 -6.78 -13.51
N ASP A 165 23.39 -5.99 -12.41
CA ASP A 165 24.48 -5.08 -12.10
C ASP A 165 24.73 -4.93 -10.59
N GLU A 166 25.87 -4.27 -10.24
CA GLU A 166 26.28 -4.07 -8.84
C GLU A 166 25.31 -3.19 -8.04
N ASP A 167 24.65 -2.23 -8.69
CA ASP A 167 23.71 -1.33 -8.04
C ASP A 167 22.40 -2.07 -7.67
N GLU A 168 21.92 -2.96 -8.53
CA GLU A 168 20.78 -3.84 -8.23
C GLU A 168 21.10 -4.80 -7.08
N ALA A 169 22.29 -5.38 -7.09
CA ALA A 169 22.77 -6.26 -6.02
C ALA A 169 22.85 -5.51 -4.67
N ALA A 170 23.37 -4.28 -4.67
CA ALA A 170 23.49 -3.46 -3.47
C ALA A 170 22.10 -3.07 -2.92
N ARG A 171 21.15 -2.72 -3.77
CA ARG A 171 19.76 -2.42 -3.37
C ARG A 171 19.06 -3.62 -2.76
N ARG A 172 19.20 -4.79 -3.39
CA ARG A 172 18.65 -6.04 -2.84
C ARG A 172 19.26 -6.36 -1.48
N ALA A 173 20.59 -6.27 -1.37
CA ALA A 173 21.27 -6.49 -0.09
C ALA A 173 20.78 -5.52 0.99
N GLN A 174 20.50 -4.26 0.64
CA GLN A 174 19.93 -3.27 1.55
C GLN A 174 18.49 -3.60 1.94
N PHE A 175 17.62 -3.92 0.98
CA PHE A 175 16.22 -4.28 1.22
C PHE A 175 16.11 -5.50 2.13
N THR A 176 16.98 -6.50 1.95
CA THR A 176 17.03 -7.74 2.73
C THR A 176 18.03 -7.73 3.89
N SER A 177 18.59 -6.55 4.23
CA SER A 177 19.63 -6.40 5.27
C SER A 177 19.18 -6.81 6.67
N VAL A 178 17.88 -6.64 6.94
CA VAL A 178 17.21 -7.18 8.13
C VAL A 178 16.09 -8.09 7.64
N LYS A 179 16.01 -9.29 8.17
CA LYS A 179 14.97 -10.25 7.81
C LYS A 179 13.73 -10.02 8.64
N TYR A 180 12.61 -9.95 7.94
CA TYR A 180 11.29 -9.87 8.54
C TYR A 180 10.42 -11.01 8.01
N ARG A 181 9.75 -11.69 8.93
CA ARG A 181 8.77 -12.73 8.60
C ARG A 181 7.58 -12.61 9.54
N THR A 182 6.41 -12.47 8.97
CA THR A 182 5.17 -12.31 9.72
C THR A 182 4.09 -13.20 9.12
N VAL A 183 3.26 -13.78 9.96
CA VAL A 183 2.07 -14.54 9.53
C VAL A 183 0.85 -13.64 9.65
N HIS A 184 0.18 -13.47 8.53
CA HIS A 184 -1.05 -12.71 8.41
C HIS A 184 -2.21 -13.59 7.93
N PRO A 185 -3.47 -13.24 8.27
CA PRO A 185 -4.62 -13.90 7.66
C PRO A 185 -4.67 -13.57 6.17
N VAL A 186 -5.01 -14.54 5.33
CA VAL A 186 -5.26 -14.33 3.89
C VAL A 186 -6.46 -13.41 3.67
N VAL A 187 -7.42 -13.43 4.59
CA VAL A 187 -8.55 -12.48 4.63
C VAL A 187 -8.45 -11.62 5.88
N ARG A 188 -8.08 -10.35 5.69
CA ARG A 188 -8.06 -9.35 6.75
C ARG A 188 -9.42 -8.70 6.91
N VAL A 189 -9.85 -8.47 8.15
CA VAL A 189 -11.00 -7.63 8.48
C VAL A 189 -10.53 -6.19 8.67
N HIS A 190 -11.14 -5.27 7.95
CA HIS A 190 -10.82 -3.84 8.07
C HIS A 190 -11.34 -3.30 9.42
N PRO A 191 -10.49 -2.67 10.26
CA PRO A 191 -10.83 -2.36 11.64
C PRO A 191 -11.91 -1.28 11.81
N LEU A 192 -12.11 -0.41 10.80
CA LEU A 192 -13.10 0.66 10.87
C LEU A 192 -14.40 0.32 10.12
N THR A 193 -14.31 -0.33 8.96
CA THR A 193 -15.48 -0.61 8.11
C THR A 193 -16.05 -2.01 8.28
N GLY A 194 -15.26 -2.94 8.85
CA GLY A 194 -15.63 -4.36 8.93
C GLY A 194 -15.57 -5.10 7.59
N GLU A 195 -15.20 -4.43 6.49
CA GLU A 195 -15.03 -5.08 5.19
C GLU A 195 -13.92 -6.12 5.26
N ARG A 196 -14.10 -7.22 4.53
CA ARG A 196 -13.09 -8.26 4.36
C ARG A 196 -12.35 -8.05 3.06
N GLY A 197 -11.01 -8.15 3.10
CA GLY A 197 -10.16 -8.01 1.92
C GLY A 197 -9.11 -9.10 1.83
N LEU A 198 -8.73 -9.49 0.61
CA LEU A 198 -7.63 -10.40 0.37
C LEU A 198 -6.31 -9.74 0.72
N PHE A 199 -5.67 -10.16 1.81
CA PHE A 199 -4.41 -9.63 2.30
C PHE A 199 -3.25 -10.51 1.84
N ILE A 200 -2.98 -10.46 0.54
CA ILE A 200 -1.97 -11.23 -0.19
C ILE A 200 -1.15 -10.29 -1.08
N GLY A 201 -0.39 -10.82 -2.02
CA GLY A 201 0.45 -10.06 -2.95
C GLY A 201 1.91 -10.48 -2.85
N GLY A 202 2.83 -9.72 -3.41
CA GLY A 202 4.22 -10.12 -3.63
C GLY A 202 4.99 -10.59 -2.40
N PHE A 203 4.67 -10.07 -1.22
CA PHE A 203 5.33 -10.50 0.03
C PHE A 203 4.75 -11.78 0.63
N ALA A 204 3.52 -12.18 0.27
CA ALA A 204 2.91 -13.43 0.72
C ALA A 204 3.51 -14.61 -0.05
N GLN A 205 4.44 -15.33 0.58
CA GLN A 205 5.25 -16.35 -0.08
C GLN A 205 4.76 -17.78 0.19
N ARG A 206 4.08 -18.02 1.31
CA ARG A 206 3.68 -19.36 1.71
C ARG A 206 2.41 -19.35 2.54
N ILE A 207 1.48 -20.25 2.23
CA ILE A 207 0.33 -20.53 3.10
C ILE A 207 0.76 -21.53 4.18
N VAL A 208 0.42 -21.20 5.42
CA VAL A 208 0.75 -22.05 6.58
C VAL A 208 0.12 -23.43 6.41
N GLY A 209 0.91 -24.47 6.58
CA GLY A 209 0.47 -25.88 6.43
C GLY A 209 0.50 -26.41 5.00
N LEU A 210 0.79 -25.58 3.98
CA LEU A 210 0.92 -26.02 2.59
C LEU A 210 2.38 -26.03 2.12
N SER A 211 2.68 -26.86 1.14
CA SER A 211 3.95 -26.80 0.42
C SER A 211 4.06 -25.52 -0.41
N LYS A 212 5.28 -25.14 -0.82
CA LYS A 212 5.51 -23.95 -1.67
C LYS A 212 4.71 -24.03 -2.98
N GLY A 213 4.65 -25.20 -3.61
CA GLY A 213 3.93 -25.38 -4.88
C GLY A 213 2.41 -25.28 -4.74
N GLU A 214 1.84 -25.80 -3.65
CA GLU A 214 0.40 -25.67 -3.35
C GLU A 214 0.06 -24.22 -2.99
N SER A 215 0.87 -23.59 -2.13
CA SER A 215 0.72 -22.18 -1.72
C SER A 215 0.65 -21.27 -2.94
N ARG A 216 1.59 -21.42 -3.88
CA ARG A 216 1.61 -20.62 -5.11
C ARG A 216 0.32 -20.74 -5.90
N LYS A 217 -0.18 -21.97 -6.13
CA LYS A 217 -1.43 -22.18 -6.89
C LYS A 217 -2.64 -21.52 -6.25
N VAL A 218 -2.73 -21.59 -4.91
CA VAL A 218 -3.84 -20.98 -4.18
C VAL A 218 -3.70 -19.44 -4.18
N LEU A 219 -2.50 -18.92 -3.91
CA LEU A 219 -2.25 -17.47 -3.94
C LEU A 219 -2.48 -16.89 -5.33
N ASP A 220 -2.00 -17.54 -6.39
CA ASP A 220 -2.20 -17.10 -7.78
C ASP A 220 -3.69 -17.09 -8.15
N LEU A 221 -4.45 -18.11 -7.72
CA LEU A 221 -5.90 -18.15 -7.93
C LEU A 221 -6.61 -16.98 -7.25
N LEU A 222 -6.30 -16.71 -5.98
CA LEU A 222 -6.90 -15.59 -5.24
C LEU A 222 -6.45 -14.23 -5.81
N GLN A 223 -5.17 -14.10 -6.19
CA GLN A 223 -4.61 -12.90 -6.80
C GLN A 223 -5.31 -12.55 -8.12
N SER A 224 -5.73 -13.54 -8.91
CA SER A 224 -6.46 -13.32 -10.15
C SER A 224 -7.79 -12.58 -9.98
N TYR A 225 -8.38 -12.60 -8.78
CA TYR A 225 -9.57 -11.82 -8.45
C TYR A 225 -9.21 -10.37 -8.07
N VAL A 226 -8.07 -10.15 -7.42
CA VAL A 226 -7.59 -8.80 -7.08
C VAL A 226 -7.32 -7.99 -8.34
N THR A 227 -6.68 -8.60 -9.33
CA THR A 227 -6.22 -7.93 -10.55
C THR A 227 -7.25 -7.86 -11.67
N ARG A 228 -8.52 -8.20 -11.41
CA ARG A 228 -9.59 -8.00 -12.38
C ARG A 228 -9.72 -6.52 -12.73
N PRO A 229 -9.90 -6.17 -14.02
CA PRO A 229 -10.01 -4.78 -14.44
C PRO A 229 -11.09 -3.97 -13.69
N GLU A 230 -12.18 -4.61 -13.29
CA GLU A 230 -13.30 -4.00 -12.55
C GLU A 230 -12.91 -3.58 -11.13
N ASN A 231 -11.85 -4.19 -10.58
CA ASN A 231 -11.35 -3.95 -9.24
C ASN A 231 -10.16 -2.98 -9.21
N VAL A 232 -9.74 -2.45 -10.35
CA VAL A 232 -8.51 -1.65 -10.51
C VAL A 232 -8.84 -0.25 -10.98
N VAL A 233 -8.23 0.75 -10.36
CA VAL A 233 -8.09 2.09 -10.92
C VAL A 233 -6.67 2.24 -11.46
N ARG A 234 -6.54 2.78 -12.69
CA ARG A 234 -5.28 3.15 -13.32
C ARG A 234 -5.11 4.65 -13.20
N TRP A 235 -4.07 5.06 -12.46
CA TRP A 235 -3.74 6.46 -12.27
C TRP A 235 -2.60 6.86 -13.20
N HIS A 236 -2.92 7.73 -14.15
CA HIS A 236 -1.93 8.40 -14.99
C HIS A 236 -1.40 9.62 -14.25
N TRP A 237 -0.10 9.65 -14.03
CA TRP A 237 0.53 10.71 -13.26
C TRP A 237 0.74 11.98 -14.09
N GLU A 238 0.45 13.11 -13.48
CA GLU A 238 0.81 14.44 -13.92
C GLU A 238 1.62 15.16 -12.80
N PRO A 239 2.33 16.26 -13.11
CA PRO A 239 2.95 17.08 -12.08
C PRO A 239 1.92 17.58 -11.06
N ASN A 240 2.37 17.78 -9.82
CA ASN A 240 1.54 18.28 -8.73
C ASN A 240 0.32 17.41 -8.39
N GLN A 241 0.46 16.11 -8.46
CA GLN A 241 -0.59 15.18 -8.03
C GLN A 241 -0.18 14.41 -6.79
N LEU A 242 -1.20 14.01 -6.02
CA LEU A 242 -1.08 13.16 -4.85
C LEU A 242 -2.16 12.09 -4.88
N VAL A 243 -1.76 10.88 -4.51
CA VAL A 243 -2.68 9.76 -4.28
C VAL A 243 -2.53 9.32 -2.83
N LEU A 244 -3.67 9.09 -2.17
CA LEU A 244 -3.72 8.47 -0.84
C LEU A 244 -4.57 7.22 -0.92
N PHE A 245 -4.06 6.07 -0.52
CA PHE A 245 -4.81 4.82 -0.53
C PHE A 245 -4.72 4.08 0.81
N ASP A 246 -5.81 3.39 1.14
CA ASP A 246 -5.90 2.53 2.31
C ASP A 246 -5.14 1.23 2.08
N ASN A 247 -3.96 1.12 2.66
CA ASN A 247 -3.07 -0.01 2.50
C ASN A 247 -3.61 -1.30 3.16
N ARG A 248 -4.63 -1.18 4.03
CA ARG A 248 -5.25 -2.33 4.72
C ARG A 248 -6.10 -3.18 3.78
N ILE A 249 -6.58 -2.58 2.67
CA ILE A 249 -7.61 -3.17 1.82
C ILE A 249 -7.36 -2.93 0.32
N THR A 250 -6.15 -2.51 -0.03
CA THR A 250 -5.72 -2.34 -1.42
C THR A 250 -4.40 -3.02 -1.70
N GLN A 251 -4.16 -3.29 -2.97
CA GLN A 251 -2.84 -3.58 -3.53
C GLN A 251 -2.52 -2.58 -4.62
N HIS A 252 -1.24 -2.37 -4.90
CA HIS A 252 -0.83 -1.50 -5.99
C HIS A 252 0.33 -2.07 -6.80
N TYR A 253 0.53 -1.47 -7.98
CA TYR A 253 1.50 -1.92 -8.99
C TYR A 253 2.01 -0.71 -9.75
N ALA A 254 3.32 -0.54 -9.90
CA ALA A 254 3.92 0.49 -10.74
C ALA A 254 4.18 -0.05 -12.13
N ILE A 255 3.58 0.56 -13.16
CA ILE A 255 3.77 0.13 -14.55
C ILE A 255 5.14 0.60 -15.04
N ASP A 256 5.91 -0.33 -15.61
CA ASP A 256 7.23 -0.08 -16.19
C ASP A 256 7.13 0.01 -17.72
N ASN A 257 6.59 1.13 -18.22
CA ASN A 257 6.33 1.38 -19.63
C ASN A 257 6.72 2.81 -20.05
N TYR A 258 7.81 3.33 -19.46
CA TYR A 258 8.30 4.69 -19.68
C TYR A 258 9.77 4.74 -20.15
N ASP A 259 10.24 3.63 -20.76
CA ASP A 259 11.54 3.50 -21.45
C ASP A 259 12.75 3.96 -20.61
N GLY A 260 12.72 3.73 -19.30
CA GLY A 260 13.79 4.14 -18.38
C GLY A 260 13.91 5.65 -18.16
N LEU A 261 12.94 6.45 -18.61
CA LEU A 261 12.91 7.89 -18.36
C LEU A 261 12.84 8.19 -16.85
N PRO A 262 13.36 9.35 -16.41
CA PRO A 262 13.30 9.71 -14.99
C PRO A 262 11.86 9.75 -14.46
N ARG A 263 11.60 8.96 -13.43
CA ARG A 263 10.34 8.93 -12.70
C ARG A 263 10.62 8.89 -11.20
N ARG A 264 10.09 9.87 -10.47
CA ARG A 264 10.24 9.95 -9.02
C ARG A 264 8.93 10.33 -8.37
N LEU A 265 8.55 9.55 -7.36
CA LEU A 265 7.48 9.86 -6.42
C LEU A 265 8.07 9.91 -5.01
N HIS A 266 7.45 10.67 -4.12
CA HIS A 266 7.74 10.62 -2.70
C HIS A 266 6.59 9.91 -1.97
N ARG A 267 6.95 8.92 -1.16
CA ARG A 267 6.01 8.12 -0.36
C ARG A 267 6.07 8.49 1.11
N VAL A 268 4.91 8.68 1.71
CA VAL A 268 4.72 8.80 3.17
C VAL A 268 3.68 7.78 3.60
N THR A 269 3.95 7.05 4.69
CA THR A 269 3.06 6.01 5.21
C THR A 269 2.59 6.32 6.64
N VAL A 270 1.39 5.86 6.96
CA VAL A 270 0.74 6.00 8.27
C VAL A 270 0.85 4.69 9.04
N ALA A 271 1.24 4.76 10.32
CA ALA A 271 1.35 3.60 11.20
C ALA A 271 0.03 2.81 11.24
N GLY A 272 0.12 1.50 11.12
CA GLY A 272 -1.03 0.59 11.04
C GLY A 272 -1.26 -0.22 12.30
N ASP A 273 -2.41 -0.87 12.33
CA ASP A 273 -2.81 -1.86 13.33
C ASP A 273 -2.24 -3.25 13.01
N VAL A 274 -2.27 -4.13 13.99
CA VAL A 274 -2.00 -5.56 13.77
C VAL A 274 -3.19 -6.17 13.03
N PRO A 275 -3.00 -6.75 11.83
CA PRO A 275 -4.09 -7.33 11.05
C PRO A 275 -4.83 -8.46 11.79
N VAL A 276 -6.16 -8.43 11.70
CA VAL A 276 -7.04 -9.42 12.33
C VAL A 276 -7.75 -10.24 11.26
N GLY A 277 -7.80 -11.55 11.44
CA GLY A 277 -8.50 -12.48 10.57
C GLY A 277 -10.00 -12.56 10.83
N VAL A 278 -10.71 -13.30 9.97
CA VAL A 278 -12.16 -13.53 10.10
C VAL A 278 -12.50 -14.30 11.39
N ASP A 279 -11.56 -15.09 11.90
CA ASP A 279 -11.67 -15.85 13.15
C ASP A 279 -11.37 -15.01 14.42
N GLY A 280 -11.10 -13.70 14.25
CA GLY A 280 -10.79 -12.77 15.33
C GLY A 280 -9.37 -12.87 15.87
N LYS A 281 -8.50 -13.71 15.27
CA LYS A 281 -7.11 -13.81 15.68
C LYS A 281 -6.26 -12.74 15.03
N GLU A 282 -5.24 -12.30 15.76
CA GLU A 282 -4.25 -11.33 15.30
C GLU A 282 -3.08 -12.00 14.57
N SER A 283 -2.47 -11.25 13.68
CA SER A 283 -1.18 -11.58 13.07
C SER A 283 -0.08 -11.73 14.12
N TYR A 284 0.97 -12.48 13.78
CA TYR A 284 2.12 -12.65 14.66
C TYR A 284 3.45 -12.66 13.87
N ALA A 285 4.47 -12.03 14.44
CA ALA A 285 5.81 -12.03 13.87
C ALA A 285 6.51 -13.36 14.17
N ILE A 286 7.22 -13.90 13.17
CA ILE A 286 8.13 -15.04 13.31
C ILE A 286 9.56 -14.54 13.48
N GLU A 287 9.95 -13.49 12.74
CA GLU A 287 11.31 -12.96 12.69
C GLU A 287 11.29 -11.45 12.42
N GLY A 288 12.22 -10.75 13.08
CA GLY A 288 12.43 -9.32 12.92
C GLY A 288 11.56 -8.44 13.83
N ASP A 289 12.14 -7.35 14.32
CA ASP A 289 11.48 -6.29 15.08
C ASP A 289 11.51 -5.00 14.26
N ALA A 290 10.32 -4.51 13.90
CA ALA A 290 10.13 -3.29 13.11
C ALA A 290 9.72 -2.08 13.96
N SER A 291 9.90 -2.12 15.29
CA SER A 291 9.52 -1.03 16.20
C SER A 291 10.22 0.30 15.92
N HIS A 292 11.41 0.27 15.32
CA HIS A 292 12.13 1.46 14.84
C HIS A 292 11.48 2.13 13.63
N TYR A 293 10.67 1.37 12.87
CA TYR A 293 9.99 1.86 11.68
C TYR A 293 8.58 2.35 12.00
N THR A 294 7.82 1.61 12.80
CA THR A 294 6.40 1.88 13.04
C THR A 294 5.99 1.53 14.47
N SER A 295 5.16 2.37 15.06
CA SER A 295 4.39 2.06 16.26
C SER A 295 3.10 1.33 15.91
N VAL A 296 2.55 0.53 16.82
CA VAL A 296 1.22 -0.07 16.62
C VAL A 296 0.16 1.00 16.78
N ALA A 297 -0.58 1.29 15.71
CA ALA A 297 -1.67 2.25 15.76
C ALA A 297 -2.79 1.73 16.66
N LYS A 298 -3.25 2.59 17.58
CA LYS A 298 -4.48 2.32 18.34
C LYS A 298 -5.67 2.54 17.41
N VAL A 299 -6.43 1.49 17.15
CA VAL A 299 -7.72 1.61 16.47
C VAL A 299 -8.67 2.29 17.45
N SER A 300 -8.93 3.57 17.27
CA SER A 300 -10.02 4.23 18.01
C SER A 300 -11.32 3.69 17.41
N ALA A 301 -12.10 2.94 18.20
CA ALA A 301 -13.49 2.70 17.86
C ALA A 301 -14.13 4.06 17.56
N ALA A 302 -14.76 4.18 16.41
CA ALA A 302 -15.56 5.36 16.09
C ALA A 302 -16.59 5.52 17.20
N ALA A 303 -16.53 6.67 17.88
CA ALA A 303 -17.55 7.05 18.85
C ALA A 303 -18.84 7.45 18.13
#